data_a94b98644798428a421cf63cd06f4906
#
_entry.id   a94b98644798428a421cf63cd06f4906
#
_cell.length_a   1.000
_cell.length_b   1.000
_cell.length_c   1.000
_cell.angle_alpha   90.00
_cell.angle_beta   90.00
_cell.angle_gamma   90.00
#
_symmetry.space_group_name_H-M   'P 1'
#
loop_
_entity.id
_entity.type
_entity.pdbx_description
1 polymer ?
#
loop_
_entity_poly.entity_id
_entity_poly.type
_entity_poly.pdbx_seq_one_letter_code
_entity_poly.pdbx_strand_id
1 'polypeptide(L)'
;IVCETFPEDMASHVTYIKVADTEDCVGKLATAFYGDPTSKLELIGVTGTNGKTTIATLLYNMFRKFGYKVGLISTVCNYIDDEAIPTEHTTPDPITLNKLLGRMADEGCKYAFMEVSSHSVAQKRIGGLKFAGGIFTNLTRDHLDYHLTVDNYLKAKKAFFDNLPKTAFALTNLDDKNGMVMVQNTKAKVCTYSLRSISDFKGKVLEDGFEGMLMD
;
A
#
# COMPACT_ATOMS: atom_id res chain seq x y z
N ILE A 1 -11.75 -10.38 24.34
CA ILE A 1 -12.70 -9.84 23.35
C ILE A 1 -12.48 -8.34 23.24
N VAL A 2 -12.30 -7.83 22.02
CA VAL A 2 -12.26 -6.39 21.74
C VAL A 2 -13.61 -5.99 21.15
N CYS A 3 -14.26 -4.97 21.70
CA CYS A 3 -15.61 -4.55 21.32
C CYS A 3 -15.81 -3.04 21.50
N GLU A 4 -16.79 -2.49 20.80
CA GLU A 4 -17.18 -1.07 20.91
C GLU A 4 -18.21 -0.86 22.02
N THR A 5 -19.01 -1.89 22.31
CA THR A 5 -19.96 -1.89 23.41
C THR A 5 -19.82 -3.20 24.17
N PHE A 6 -19.79 -3.12 25.49
CA PHE A 6 -19.77 -4.34 26.31
C PHE A 6 -21.07 -5.10 26.14
N PRO A 7 -21.02 -6.45 26.02
CA PRO A 7 -22.24 -7.27 26.09
C PRO A 7 -22.90 -7.17 27.48
N GLU A 8 -24.21 -7.38 27.53
CA GLU A 8 -24.95 -7.36 28.80
C GLU A 8 -24.46 -8.46 29.74
N ASP A 9 -24.19 -9.66 29.18
CA ASP A 9 -23.67 -10.81 29.91
C ASP A 9 -22.20 -11.02 29.64
N MET A 10 -21.31 -10.59 30.54
CA MET A 10 -19.89 -10.79 30.47
C MET A 10 -19.41 -12.03 31.21
N ALA A 11 -18.74 -12.94 30.52
CA ALA A 11 -18.16 -14.13 31.16
C ALA A 11 -16.95 -13.72 32.01
N SER A 12 -16.94 -14.16 33.29
CA SER A 12 -15.91 -13.76 34.26
C SER A 12 -14.48 -14.21 33.96
N HIS A 13 -14.34 -15.22 33.08
CA HIS A 13 -13.02 -15.74 32.64
C HIS A 13 -12.51 -15.10 31.31
N VAL A 14 -13.24 -14.12 30.80
CA VAL A 14 -12.91 -13.43 29.54
C VAL A 14 -12.53 -11.99 29.81
N THR A 15 -11.39 -11.55 29.28
CA THR A 15 -11.01 -10.13 29.27
C THR A 15 -11.73 -9.41 28.13
N TYR A 16 -12.46 -8.36 28.46
CA TYR A 16 -13.13 -7.48 27.50
C TYR A 16 -12.41 -6.14 27.46
N ILE A 17 -12.09 -5.68 26.23
CA ILE A 17 -11.42 -4.41 26.00
C ILE A 17 -12.33 -3.54 25.15
N LYS A 18 -12.80 -2.42 25.72
CA LYS A 18 -13.61 -1.46 25.00
C LYS A 18 -12.72 -0.54 24.16
N VAL A 19 -13.04 -0.39 22.88
CA VAL A 19 -12.37 0.52 21.94
C VAL A 19 -13.41 1.41 21.25
N ALA A 20 -12.97 2.52 20.69
CA ALA A 20 -13.85 3.43 19.97
C ALA A 20 -14.24 2.87 18.58
N ASP A 21 -13.36 2.07 17.97
CA ASP A 21 -13.50 1.57 16.60
C ASP A 21 -12.70 0.26 16.49
N THR A 22 -13.41 -0.85 16.28
CA THR A 22 -12.82 -2.18 16.21
C THR A 22 -12.05 -2.40 14.92
N GLU A 23 -12.47 -1.81 13.79
CA GLU A 23 -11.76 -1.91 12.50
C GLU A 23 -10.38 -1.22 12.57
N ASP A 24 -10.31 -0.03 13.20
CA ASP A 24 -9.04 0.67 13.43
C ASP A 24 -8.13 -0.09 14.41
N CYS A 25 -8.72 -0.79 15.36
CA CYS A 25 -7.99 -1.54 16.39
C CYS A 25 -7.35 -2.82 15.84
N VAL A 26 -8.04 -3.56 14.95
CA VAL A 26 -7.56 -4.86 14.42
C VAL A 26 -6.19 -4.73 13.77
N GLY A 27 -5.99 -3.72 12.92
CA GLY A 27 -4.70 -3.50 12.25
C GLY A 27 -3.55 -3.26 13.24
N LYS A 28 -3.79 -2.42 14.26
CA LYS A 28 -2.80 -2.12 15.31
C LYS A 28 -2.48 -3.34 16.18
N LEU A 29 -3.51 -4.13 16.53
CA LEU A 29 -3.33 -5.38 17.28
C LEU A 29 -2.56 -6.41 16.47
N ALA A 30 -2.88 -6.59 15.20
CA ALA A 30 -2.15 -7.49 14.30
C ALA A 30 -0.68 -7.06 14.16
N THR A 31 -0.42 -5.76 13.97
CA THR A 31 0.94 -5.22 13.90
C THR A 31 1.73 -5.54 15.18
N ALA A 32 1.14 -5.31 16.36
CA ALA A 32 1.78 -5.62 17.63
C ALA A 32 2.00 -7.13 17.82
N PHE A 33 1.00 -7.96 17.47
CA PHE A 33 1.08 -9.43 17.62
C PHE A 33 2.18 -10.05 16.73
N TYR A 34 2.34 -9.55 15.50
CA TYR A 34 3.38 -10.01 14.56
C TYR A 34 4.72 -9.25 14.71
N GLY A 35 4.93 -8.52 15.82
CA GLY A 35 6.22 -7.91 16.17
C GLY A 35 6.62 -6.71 15.34
N ASP A 36 5.65 -5.87 14.94
CA ASP A 36 5.83 -4.63 14.14
C ASP A 36 6.70 -4.89 12.89
N PRO A 37 6.23 -5.72 11.94
CA PRO A 37 7.05 -6.15 10.81
C PRO A 37 7.57 -4.99 9.96
N THR A 38 6.80 -3.91 9.85
CA THR A 38 7.17 -2.71 9.08
C THR A 38 8.21 -1.82 9.76
N SER A 39 8.69 -2.19 10.96
CA SER A 39 9.90 -1.62 11.56
C SER A 39 11.18 -2.36 11.14
N LYS A 40 11.06 -3.55 10.53
CA LYS A 40 12.16 -4.44 10.16
C LYS A 40 12.44 -4.46 8.66
N LEU A 41 11.50 -4.00 7.84
CA LEU A 41 11.61 -3.93 6.38
C LEU A 41 11.03 -2.62 5.86
N GLU A 42 11.47 -2.20 4.67
CA GLU A 42 10.97 -1.01 3.99
C GLU A 42 9.73 -1.36 3.16
N LEU A 43 8.54 -0.98 3.65
CA LEU A 43 7.27 -1.22 2.95
C LEU A 43 6.93 -0.07 2.02
N ILE A 44 6.76 -0.34 0.73
CA ILE A 44 6.36 0.63 -0.29
C ILE A 44 4.98 0.28 -0.85
N GLY A 45 4.03 1.21 -0.74
CA GLY A 45 2.69 1.03 -1.26
C GLY A 45 2.52 1.66 -2.64
N VAL A 46 1.89 0.93 -3.56
CA VAL A 46 1.54 1.42 -4.91
C VAL A 46 0.03 1.55 -5.01
N THR A 47 -0.47 2.76 -5.28
CA THR A 47 -1.90 3.02 -5.45
C THR A 47 -2.20 3.75 -6.74
N GLY A 48 -3.43 3.65 -7.19
CA GLY A 48 -3.96 4.25 -8.41
C GLY A 48 -5.10 3.42 -8.97
N THR A 49 -5.68 3.82 -10.10
CA THR A 49 -6.68 3.00 -10.77
C THR A 49 -6.00 1.85 -11.51
N ASN A 50 -5.05 2.16 -12.38
CA ASN A 50 -4.34 1.20 -13.23
C ASN A 50 -2.84 1.19 -12.91
N GLY A 51 -2.16 0.09 -13.24
CA GLY A 51 -0.70 -0.05 -13.16
C GLY A 51 -0.16 -0.44 -11.79
N LYS A 52 -0.98 -0.62 -10.75
CA LYS A 52 -0.53 -1.04 -9.41
C LYS A 52 0.27 -2.34 -9.45
N THR A 53 -0.32 -3.39 -10.00
CA THR A 53 0.30 -4.72 -10.12
C THR A 53 1.58 -4.66 -10.93
N THR A 54 1.54 -3.98 -12.07
CA THR A 54 2.70 -3.84 -12.96
C THR A 54 3.86 -3.17 -12.23
N ILE A 55 3.63 -2.02 -11.59
CA ILE A 55 4.69 -1.27 -10.90
C ILE A 55 5.21 -2.03 -9.69
N ALA A 56 4.32 -2.59 -8.85
CA ALA A 56 4.76 -3.37 -7.69
C ALA A 56 5.62 -4.57 -8.11
N THR A 57 5.21 -5.30 -9.17
CA THR A 57 5.95 -6.46 -9.70
C THR A 57 7.27 -6.05 -10.35
N LEU A 58 7.29 -4.94 -11.10
CA LEU A 58 8.55 -4.44 -11.70
C LEU A 58 9.55 -4.03 -10.63
N LEU A 59 9.11 -3.33 -9.58
CA LEU A 59 9.96 -2.95 -8.46
C LEU A 59 10.47 -4.19 -7.71
N TYR A 60 9.60 -5.15 -7.41
CA TYR A 60 9.99 -6.43 -6.82
C TYR A 60 11.08 -7.13 -7.65
N ASN A 61 10.89 -7.28 -8.95
CA ASN A 61 11.87 -7.92 -9.84
C ASN A 61 13.18 -7.12 -9.94
N MET A 62 13.09 -5.80 -10.00
CA MET A 62 14.26 -4.91 -10.08
C MET A 62 15.13 -5.01 -8.82
N PHE A 63 14.51 -4.93 -7.65
CA PHE A 63 15.24 -5.00 -6.37
C PHE A 63 15.84 -6.39 -6.12
N ARG A 64 15.17 -7.47 -6.57
CA ARG A 64 15.76 -8.82 -6.57
C ARG A 64 17.00 -8.92 -7.47
N LYS A 65 16.96 -8.31 -8.67
CA LYS A 65 18.14 -8.22 -9.54
C LYS A 65 19.30 -7.44 -8.89
N PHE A 66 19.02 -6.51 -7.98
CA PHE A 66 20.03 -5.83 -7.17
C PHE A 66 20.58 -6.70 -6.01
N GLY A 67 20.08 -7.92 -5.86
CA GLY A 67 20.57 -8.88 -4.85
C GLY A 67 19.87 -8.76 -3.49
N TYR A 68 18.74 -8.03 -3.39
CA TYR A 68 17.95 -7.97 -2.16
C TYR A 68 16.95 -9.13 -2.10
N LYS A 69 16.65 -9.61 -0.90
CA LYS A 69 15.43 -10.36 -0.63
C LYS A 69 14.26 -9.39 -0.55
N VAL A 70 13.19 -9.68 -1.27
CA VAL A 70 12.08 -8.75 -1.50
C VAL A 70 10.73 -9.47 -1.36
N GLY A 71 9.79 -8.83 -0.69
CA GLY A 71 8.40 -9.25 -0.65
C GLY A 71 7.55 -8.57 -1.72
N LEU A 72 6.51 -9.24 -2.19
CA LEU A 72 5.47 -8.68 -3.05
C LEU A 72 4.10 -9.06 -2.50
N ILE A 73 3.20 -8.08 -2.41
CA ILE A 73 1.78 -8.28 -2.09
C ILE A 73 0.96 -7.69 -3.23
N SER A 74 0.32 -8.56 -4.01
CA SER A 74 -0.35 -8.14 -5.25
C SER A 74 -1.64 -8.92 -5.52
N THR A 75 -2.40 -8.45 -6.50
CA THR A 75 -3.66 -9.08 -6.93
C THR A 75 -3.47 -10.49 -7.49
N VAL A 76 -2.34 -10.76 -8.13
CA VAL A 76 -2.11 -12.01 -8.85
C VAL A 76 -1.52 -13.08 -7.94
N CYS A 77 -0.47 -12.73 -7.20
CA CYS A 77 0.22 -13.64 -6.29
C CYS A 77 1.06 -12.82 -5.31
N ASN A 78 1.16 -13.28 -4.09
CA ASN A 78 2.11 -12.74 -3.13
C ASN A 78 3.43 -13.51 -3.24
N TYR A 79 4.56 -12.86 -2.96
CA TYR A 79 5.87 -13.50 -2.95
C TYR A 79 6.63 -13.13 -1.68
N ILE A 80 7.29 -14.14 -1.10
CA ILE A 80 8.33 -13.95 -0.10
C ILE A 80 9.62 -14.44 -0.75
N ASP A 81 10.44 -13.51 -1.21
CA ASP A 81 11.56 -13.79 -2.10
C ASP A 81 11.11 -14.66 -3.31
N ASP A 82 11.54 -15.91 -3.41
CA ASP A 82 11.15 -16.82 -4.49
C ASP A 82 9.88 -17.64 -4.21
N GLU A 83 9.41 -17.65 -2.98
CA GLU A 83 8.22 -18.42 -2.60
C GLU A 83 6.94 -17.73 -3.03
N ALA A 84 6.18 -18.37 -3.92
CA ALA A 84 4.88 -17.91 -4.37
C ALA A 84 3.79 -18.33 -3.38
N ILE A 85 2.95 -17.37 -2.94
CA ILE A 85 1.85 -17.58 -2.01
C ILE A 85 0.55 -17.14 -2.69
N PRO A 86 -0.43 -18.04 -2.90
CA PRO A 86 -1.71 -17.68 -3.48
C PRO A 86 -2.40 -16.56 -2.70
N THR A 87 -3.16 -15.73 -3.40
CA THR A 87 -3.93 -14.64 -2.82
C THR A 87 -5.36 -14.64 -3.32
N GLU A 88 -6.27 -14.21 -2.45
CA GLU A 88 -7.70 -14.02 -2.79
C GLU A 88 -8.05 -12.53 -2.96
N HIS A 89 -7.18 -11.64 -2.46
CA HIS A 89 -7.42 -10.20 -2.45
C HIS A 89 -6.19 -9.41 -2.84
N THR A 90 -6.39 -8.30 -3.57
CA THR A 90 -5.33 -7.33 -3.92
C THR A 90 -4.56 -6.85 -2.69
N THR A 91 -5.27 -6.56 -1.62
CA THR A 91 -4.72 -6.22 -0.31
C THR A 91 -5.45 -7.10 0.72
N PRO A 92 -4.76 -8.03 1.37
CA PRO A 92 -5.36 -8.91 2.38
C PRO A 92 -5.98 -8.16 3.56
N ASP A 93 -6.73 -8.88 4.40
CA ASP A 93 -7.17 -8.38 5.70
C ASP A 93 -5.97 -8.06 6.62
N PRO A 94 -6.17 -7.27 7.70
CA PRO A 94 -5.06 -6.82 8.54
C PRO A 94 -4.26 -7.96 9.20
N ILE A 95 -4.89 -9.07 9.54
CA ILE A 95 -4.22 -10.20 10.21
C ILE A 95 -3.35 -10.94 9.20
N THR A 96 -3.92 -11.32 8.07
CA THR A 96 -3.20 -11.98 6.97
C THR A 96 -2.06 -11.11 6.46
N LEU A 97 -2.29 -9.80 6.31
CA LEU A 97 -1.28 -8.84 5.85
C LEU A 97 -0.09 -8.76 6.80
N ASN A 98 -0.34 -8.61 8.11
CA ASN A 98 0.72 -8.57 9.11
C ASN A 98 1.45 -9.90 9.25
N LYS A 99 0.76 -11.04 9.10
CA LYS A 99 1.37 -12.37 9.05
C LYS A 99 2.34 -12.51 7.88
N LEU A 100 1.94 -12.08 6.68
CA LEU A 100 2.81 -12.10 5.50
C LEU A 100 4.03 -11.20 5.68
N LEU A 101 3.83 -9.97 6.14
CA LEU A 101 4.92 -9.02 6.39
C LEU A 101 5.86 -9.52 7.50
N GLY A 102 5.32 -10.17 8.54
CA GLY A 102 6.11 -10.82 9.59
C GLY A 102 7.01 -11.92 9.02
N ARG A 103 6.45 -12.82 8.20
CA ARG A 103 7.25 -13.84 7.49
C ARG A 103 8.31 -13.20 6.59
N MET A 104 7.97 -12.18 5.81
CA MET A 104 8.95 -11.46 4.97
C MET A 104 10.12 -10.91 5.81
N ALA A 105 9.81 -10.30 6.96
CA ALA A 105 10.84 -9.79 7.86
C ALA A 105 11.72 -10.90 8.46
N ASP A 106 11.12 -12.00 8.90
CA ASP A 106 11.83 -13.15 9.50
C ASP A 106 12.70 -13.87 8.48
N GLU A 107 12.29 -13.92 7.21
CA GLU A 107 13.07 -14.47 6.10
C GLU A 107 14.14 -13.51 5.55
N GLY A 108 14.22 -12.29 6.12
CA GLY A 108 15.24 -11.30 5.81
C GLY A 108 14.95 -10.45 4.56
N CYS A 109 13.69 -10.32 4.17
CA CYS A 109 13.31 -9.34 3.15
C CYS A 109 13.62 -7.92 3.64
N LYS A 110 14.41 -7.19 2.86
CA LYS A 110 14.73 -5.79 3.15
C LYS A 110 13.65 -4.82 2.66
N TYR A 111 13.00 -5.17 1.57
CA TYR A 111 11.94 -4.38 0.94
C TYR A 111 10.70 -5.24 0.75
N ALA A 112 9.53 -4.60 0.81
CA ALA A 112 8.27 -5.19 0.38
C ALA A 112 7.50 -4.16 -0.45
N PHE A 113 7.04 -4.58 -1.62
CA PHE A 113 6.18 -3.78 -2.49
C PHE A 113 4.76 -4.32 -2.43
N MET A 114 3.78 -3.44 -2.22
CA MET A 114 2.40 -3.88 -2.14
C MET A 114 1.44 -2.98 -2.90
N GLU A 115 0.41 -3.60 -3.45
CA GLU A 115 -0.72 -2.88 -3.99
C GLU A 115 -1.61 -2.37 -2.85
N VAL A 116 -1.86 -1.06 -2.83
CA VAL A 116 -2.79 -0.42 -1.91
C VAL A 116 -4.07 -0.06 -2.67
N SER A 117 -5.11 -0.88 -2.49
CA SER A 117 -6.42 -0.63 -3.09
C SER A 117 -7.18 0.46 -2.33
N SER A 118 -8.11 1.17 -3.00
CA SER A 118 -8.97 2.14 -2.31
C SER A 118 -9.86 1.49 -1.25
N HIS A 119 -10.28 0.24 -1.48
CA HIS A 119 -11.02 -0.55 -0.50
C HIS A 119 -10.20 -0.82 0.76
N SER A 120 -8.91 -1.18 0.61
CA SER A 120 -8.04 -1.47 1.75
C SER A 120 -7.81 -0.24 2.64
N VAL A 121 -7.76 0.96 2.05
CA VAL A 121 -7.68 2.21 2.80
C VAL A 121 -9.00 2.52 3.49
N ALA A 122 -10.13 2.45 2.77
CA ALA A 122 -11.46 2.71 3.31
C ALA A 122 -11.84 1.74 4.44
N GLN A 123 -11.46 0.47 4.31
CA GLN A 123 -11.70 -0.60 5.29
C GLN A 123 -10.56 -0.74 6.32
N LYS A 124 -9.66 0.24 6.42
CA LYS A 124 -8.56 0.28 7.39
C LYS A 124 -7.65 -0.97 7.42
N ARG A 125 -7.62 -1.76 6.32
CA ARG A 125 -6.83 -3.01 6.25
C ARG A 125 -5.32 -2.78 6.43
N ILE A 126 -4.84 -1.59 6.10
CA ILE A 126 -3.44 -1.17 6.25
C ILE A 126 -3.16 -0.42 7.57
N GLY A 127 -4.15 -0.39 8.49
CA GLY A 127 -4.01 0.25 9.80
C GLY A 127 -2.84 -0.34 10.60
N GLY A 128 -2.09 0.52 11.28
CA GLY A 128 -0.91 0.11 12.07
C GLY A 128 0.38 -0.06 11.28
N LEU A 129 0.34 -0.23 9.95
CA LEU A 129 1.53 -0.37 9.13
C LEU A 129 2.24 0.97 8.93
N LYS A 130 3.57 0.93 8.93
CA LYS A 130 4.45 2.07 8.63
C LYS A 130 5.00 1.90 7.22
N PHE A 131 4.65 2.83 6.33
CA PHE A 131 5.16 2.82 4.96
C PHE A 131 6.42 3.68 4.86
N ALA A 132 7.45 3.13 4.23
CA ALA A 132 8.65 3.87 3.84
C ALA A 132 8.39 4.78 2.63
N GLY A 133 7.38 4.45 1.83
CA GLY A 133 6.98 5.28 0.71
C GLY A 133 5.64 4.90 0.11
N GLY A 134 5.08 5.83 -0.66
CA GLY A 134 3.88 5.66 -1.45
C GLY A 134 4.08 6.12 -2.89
N ILE A 135 3.53 5.38 -3.85
CA ILE A 135 3.59 5.69 -5.28
C ILE A 135 2.17 5.83 -5.81
N PHE A 136 1.87 6.96 -6.44
CA PHE A 136 0.61 7.22 -7.15
C PHE A 136 0.80 7.07 -8.66
N THR A 137 -0.01 6.23 -9.28
CA THR A 137 0.07 5.97 -10.72
C THR A 137 -0.88 6.86 -11.52
N ASN A 138 -2.18 6.73 -11.32
CA ASN A 138 -3.23 7.50 -12.00
C ASN A 138 -4.59 7.35 -11.31
N LEU A 139 -5.53 8.23 -11.65
CA LEU A 139 -6.93 8.14 -11.22
C LEU A 139 -7.87 8.30 -12.42
N THR A 140 -8.55 7.22 -12.77
CA THR A 140 -9.65 7.22 -13.73
C THR A 140 -10.95 6.77 -13.05
N ARG A 141 -12.09 6.81 -13.74
CA ARG A 141 -13.36 6.34 -13.17
C ARG A 141 -13.33 4.83 -12.97
N ASP A 142 -13.48 4.40 -11.71
CA ASP A 142 -13.52 3.00 -11.32
C ASP A 142 -14.14 2.85 -9.93
N HIS A 143 -14.59 1.64 -9.58
CA HIS A 143 -15.12 1.30 -8.24
C HIS A 143 -16.23 2.24 -7.72
N LEU A 144 -17.06 2.79 -8.61
CA LEU A 144 -18.17 3.68 -8.22
C LEU A 144 -19.34 2.92 -7.59
N ASP A 145 -19.42 1.61 -7.78
CA ASP A 145 -20.31 0.70 -7.07
C ASP A 145 -20.06 0.73 -5.54
N TYR A 146 -18.81 0.85 -5.13
CA TYR A 146 -18.41 0.92 -3.72
C TYR A 146 -18.31 2.36 -3.20
N HIS A 147 -17.59 3.23 -3.92
CA HIS A 147 -17.31 4.60 -3.45
C HIS A 147 -18.43 5.59 -3.73
N LEU A 148 -19.42 5.23 -4.56
CA LEU A 148 -20.57 6.02 -4.99
C LEU A 148 -20.22 7.24 -5.84
N THR A 149 -19.14 7.95 -5.56
CA THR A 149 -18.68 9.14 -6.29
C THR A 149 -17.17 9.08 -6.56
N VAL A 150 -16.74 9.77 -7.63
CA VAL A 150 -15.31 9.94 -7.95
C VAL A 150 -14.58 10.67 -6.83
N ASP A 151 -15.25 11.62 -6.16
CA ASP A 151 -14.67 12.37 -5.04
C ASP A 151 -14.38 11.47 -3.83
N ASN A 152 -15.29 10.56 -3.47
CA ASN A 152 -15.05 9.59 -2.41
C ASN A 152 -13.92 8.62 -2.77
N TYR A 153 -13.85 8.18 -4.04
CA TYR A 153 -12.78 7.33 -4.52
C TYR A 153 -11.41 8.03 -4.45
N LEU A 154 -11.36 9.30 -4.85
CA LEU A 154 -10.17 10.14 -4.72
C LEU A 154 -9.77 10.29 -3.24
N LYS A 155 -10.71 10.64 -2.36
CA LYS A 155 -10.47 10.79 -0.92
C LYS A 155 -9.95 9.50 -0.28
N ALA A 156 -10.49 8.34 -0.66
CA ALA A 156 -10.01 7.05 -0.17
C ALA A 156 -8.53 6.81 -0.51
N LYS A 157 -8.12 7.05 -1.78
CA LYS A 157 -6.71 6.91 -2.17
C LYS A 157 -5.82 7.97 -1.54
N LYS A 158 -6.30 9.22 -1.47
CA LYS A 158 -5.59 10.34 -0.87
C LYS A 158 -5.27 10.10 0.61
N ALA A 159 -6.18 9.47 1.35
CA ALA A 159 -5.98 9.14 2.75
C ALA A 159 -4.74 8.26 2.99
N PHE A 160 -4.34 7.43 2.02
CA PHE A 160 -3.08 6.70 2.09
C PHE A 160 -1.88 7.65 2.18
N PHE A 161 -1.81 8.66 1.32
CA PHE A 161 -0.72 9.64 1.32
C PHE A 161 -0.77 10.58 2.53
N ASP A 162 -1.96 10.98 2.97
CA ASP A 162 -2.15 11.86 4.14
C ASP A 162 -1.65 11.20 5.44
N ASN A 163 -1.65 9.86 5.50
CA ASN A 163 -1.20 9.08 6.64
C ASN A 163 0.28 8.64 6.56
N LEU A 164 1.00 8.96 5.49
CA LEU A 164 2.43 8.65 5.40
C LEU A 164 3.23 9.43 6.46
N PRO A 165 4.19 8.78 7.14
CA PRO A 165 5.04 9.46 8.11
C PRO A 165 6.00 10.45 7.43
N LYS A 166 6.52 11.42 8.19
CA LYS A 166 7.51 12.40 7.69
C LYS A 166 8.79 11.78 7.13
N THR A 167 9.12 10.57 7.57
CA THR A 167 10.29 9.81 7.11
C THR A 167 10.08 9.13 5.77
N ALA A 168 8.83 9.04 5.32
CA ALA A 168 8.47 8.42 4.04
C ALA A 168 8.68 9.36 2.85
N PHE A 169 8.63 8.78 1.64
CA PHE A 169 8.46 9.54 0.41
C PHE A 169 7.05 9.34 -0.17
N ALA A 170 6.59 10.32 -0.93
CA ALA A 170 5.35 10.29 -1.69
C ALA A 170 5.67 10.61 -3.15
N LEU A 171 5.77 9.58 -4.01
CA LEU A 171 6.05 9.72 -5.43
C LEU A 171 4.74 9.85 -6.20
N THR A 172 4.53 10.94 -6.92
CA THR A 172 3.30 11.22 -7.63
C THR A 172 3.50 11.49 -9.12
N ASN A 173 2.54 11.05 -9.92
CA ASN A 173 2.49 11.28 -11.37
C ASN A 173 1.93 12.67 -11.68
N LEU A 174 2.75 13.57 -12.24
CA LEU A 174 2.32 14.91 -12.67
C LEU A 174 1.51 14.90 -13.98
N ASP A 175 1.56 13.83 -14.75
CA ASP A 175 0.77 13.72 -15.98
C ASP A 175 -0.70 13.38 -15.68
N ASP A 176 -1.02 12.95 -14.45
CA ASP A 176 -2.40 12.82 -13.97
C ASP A 176 -2.85 14.11 -13.29
N LYS A 177 -4.02 14.62 -13.67
CA LYS A 177 -4.60 15.87 -13.12
C LYS A 177 -4.79 15.82 -11.59
N ASN A 178 -4.93 14.64 -11.01
CA ASN A 178 -5.09 14.45 -9.57
C ASN A 178 -3.75 14.20 -8.85
N GLY A 179 -2.63 14.13 -9.58
CA GLY A 179 -1.33 13.80 -9.02
C GLY A 179 -0.95 14.68 -7.83
N MET A 180 -1.00 16.00 -7.99
CA MET A 180 -0.70 16.93 -6.89
C MET A 180 -1.77 16.94 -5.80
N VAL A 181 -3.03 16.66 -6.14
CA VAL A 181 -4.11 16.55 -5.15
C VAL A 181 -3.87 15.37 -4.20
N MET A 182 -3.34 14.24 -4.71
CA MET A 182 -3.04 13.06 -3.89
C MET A 182 -2.06 13.35 -2.77
N VAL A 183 -1.07 14.19 -3.01
CA VAL A 183 0.02 14.47 -2.05
C VAL A 183 -0.14 15.82 -1.33
N GLN A 184 -1.25 16.52 -1.53
CA GLN A 184 -1.47 17.89 -1.04
C GLN A 184 -1.30 18.04 0.48
N ASN A 185 -1.72 17.05 1.27
CA ASN A 185 -1.72 17.11 2.72
C ASN A 185 -0.72 16.13 3.37
N THR A 186 0.09 15.45 2.55
CA THR A 186 1.07 14.49 3.08
C THR A 186 2.14 15.20 3.92
N LYS A 187 2.61 14.50 4.93
CA LYS A 187 3.79 14.92 5.71
C LYS A 187 5.09 14.35 5.14
N ALA A 188 4.98 13.40 4.20
CA ALA A 188 6.12 12.75 3.56
C ALA A 188 6.83 13.70 2.60
N LYS A 189 8.08 13.35 2.24
CA LYS A 189 8.80 14.06 1.19
C LYS A 189 8.14 13.80 -0.16
N VAL A 190 7.57 14.83 -0.76
CA VAL A 190 6.97 14.73 -2.10
C VAL A 190 8.08 14.66 -3.15
N CYS A 191 7.95 13.67 -4.05
CA CYS A 191 8.72 13.53 -5.27
C CYS A 191 7.76 13.38 -6.45
N THR A 192 8.16 13.89 -7.60
CA THR A 192 7.30 13.93 -8.79
C THR A 192 7.93 13.20 -9.96
N TYR A 193 7.12 12.53 -10.78
CA TYR A 193 7.57 11.99 -12.06
C TYR A 193 6.59 12.35 -13.18
N SER A 194 7.12 12.41 -14.41
CA SER A 194 6.33 12.78 -15.59
C SER A 194 7.05 12.38 -16.87
N LEU A 195 6.29 12.14 -17.93
CA LEU A 195 6.78 12.04 -19.30
C LEU A 195 6.63 13.38 -20.07
N ARG A 196 5.75 14.27 -19.61
CA ARG A 196 5.33 15.48 -20.34
C ARG A 196 5.78 16.77 -19.66
N SER A 197 5.73 16.79 -18.32
CA SER A 197 5.97 17.99 -17.52
C SER A 197 7.39 18.02 -16.94
N ILE A 198 7.83 19.18 -16.43
CA ILE A 198 9.04 19.29 -15.61
C ILE A 198 8.73 18.65 -14.27
N SER A 199 9.58 17.71 -13.84
CA SER A 199 9.42 16.91 -12.62
C SER A 199 10.78 16.53 -12.06
N ASP A 200 10.81 15.99 -10.83
CA ASP A 200 12.05 15.50 -10.21
C ASP A 200 12.65 14.32 -11.01
N PHE A 201 11.77 13.45 -11.53
CA PHE A 201 12.14 12.33 -12.39
C PHE A 201 11.38 12.46 -13.71
N LYS A 202 12.09 12.82 -14.77
CA LYS A 202 11.49 12.98 -16.09
C LYS A 202 11.98 11.88 -17.02
N GLY A 203 11.03 11.07 -17.52
CA GLY A 203 11.28 10.15 -18.62
C GLY A 203 10.94 10.80 -19.96
N LYS A 204 11.64 10.41 -21.01
CA LYS A 204 11.35 10.78 -22.40
C LYS A 204 11.24 9.53 -23.23
N VAL A 205 10.08 9.31 -23.86
CA VAL A 205 9.90 8.23 -24.83
C VAL A 205 10.62 8.67 -26.11
N LEU A 206 11.62 7.91 -26.53
CA LEU A 206 12.38 8.14 -27.76
C LEU A 206 11.79 7.36 -28.92
N GLU A 207 11.45 6.08 -28.69
CA GLU A 207 10.83 5.21 -29.67
C GLU A 207 9.75 4.37 -28.99
N ASP A 208 8.65 4.15 -29.67
CA ASP A 208 7.54 3.28 -29.23
C ASP A 208 7.11 2.41 -30.41
N GLY A 209 7.27 1.09 -30.28
CA GLY A 209 7.02 0.14 -31.35
C GLY A 209 6.64 -1.25 -30.84
N PHE A 210 6.36 -2.18 -31.77
CA PHE A 210 5.97 -3.55 -31.44
C PHE A 210 7.03 -4.33 -30.64
N GLU A 211 8.30 -3.98 -30.78
CA GLU A 211 9.42 -4.65 -30.11
C GLU A 211 9.71 -4.08 -28.71
N GLY A 212 9.05 -2.99 -28.33
CA GLY A 212 9.21 -2.35 -27.04
C GLY A 212 9.29 -0.83 -27.12
N MET A 213 9.63 -0.22 -26.01
CA MET A 213 9.74 1.22 -25.86
C MET A 213 11.17 1.57 -25.45
N LEU A 214 11.78 2.50 -26.17
CA LEU A 214 13.05 3.12 -25.79
C LEU A 214 12.78 4.41 -25.03
N MET A 215 13.33 4.52 -23.85
CA MET A 215 13.17 5.69 -22.98
C MET A 215 14.54 6.24 -22.56
N ASP A 216 14.60 7.57 -22.40
CA ASP A 216 15.68 8.33 -21.80
C ASP A 216 15.18 8.97 -20.49
#